data_09a68933b25433ef4e1f571d6669bc7d
#
_entry.id   09a68933b25433ef4e1f571d6669bc7d
#
_cell.length_a   1.000
_cell.length_b   1.000
_cell.length_c   1.000
_cell.angle_alpha   90.00
_cell.angle_beta   90.00
_cell.angle_gamma   90.00
#
_symmetry.space_group_name_H-M   'P 1'
#
loop_
_entity.id
_entity.type
_entity.pdbx_description
1 polymer ?
#
loop_
_entity_poly.entity_id
_entity_poly.type
_entity_poly.pdbx_seq_one_letter_code
_entity_poly.pdbx_strand_id
1 'polypeptide(L)'
;MKAYRGEDGRLRLFRPDRNMARMLNTSKRASLPTFDGEEMIKCIKRLIQIDKDWIPNSTSSSLYIRPTLIGTDVSSIFLFLPEFYDLNNFISFHLCYLRIAFPGSR
;
A
#
# COMPACT_ATOMS: atom_id res chain seq x y z
N MET A 1 -4.86 -3.17 -2.66
CA MET A 1 -4.64 -3.59 -4.07
C MET A 1 -4.45 -5.10 -4.13
N LYS A 2 -4.44 -5.66 -5.32
CA LYS A 2 -4.29 -7.10 -5.49
C LYS A 2 -3.23 -7.40 -6.56
N ALA A 3 -2.44 -8.46 -6.31
CA ALA A 3 -1.52 -9.02 -7.29
C ALA A 3 -2.04 -10.37 -7.77
N TYR A 4 -1.97 -10.57 -9.07
CA TYR A 4 -2.45 -11.77 -9.75
C TYR A 4 -1.30 -12.43 -10.50
N ARG A 5 -1.35 -13.76 -10.57
CA ARG A 5 -0.51 -14.51 -11.48
C ARG A 5 -1.33 -14.88 -12.72
N GLY A 6 -0.87 -14.44 -13.89
CA GLY A 6 -1.50 -14.82 -15.15
C GLY A 6 -1.17 -16.26 -15.56
N GLU A 7 -1.89 -16.78 -16.53
CA GLU A 7 -1.62 -18.10 -17.13
C GLU A 7 -0.22 -18.18 -17.76
N ASP A 8 0.31 -17.04 -18.21
CA ASP A 8 1.68 -16.88 -18.74
C ASP A 8 2.76 -16.79 -17.64
N GLY A 9 2.37 -16.96 -16.36
CA GLY A 9 3.27 -16.85 -15.20
C GLY A 9 3.64 -15.42 -14.80
N ARG A 10 3.18 -14.41 -15.53
CA ARG A 10 3.48 -13.00 -15.22
C ARG A 10 2.65 -12.49 -14.07
N LEU A 11 3.29 -11.68 -13.21
CA LEU A 11 2.64 -11.01 -12.09
C LEU A 11 2.06 -9.68 -12.56
N ARG A 12 0.82 -9.43 -12.19
CA ARG A 12 0.09 -8.23 -12.58
C ARG A 12 -0.57 -7.56 -11.38
N LEU A 13 -0.54 -6.23 -11.38
CA LEU A 13 -1.31 -5.38 -10.47
C LEU A 13 -2.47 -4.75 -11.24
N PHE A 14 -3.62 -4.67 -10.62
CA PHE A 14 -4.77 -4.01 -11.23
C PHE A 14 -4.84 -2.56 -10.77
N ARG A 15 -4.60 -1.62 -11.70
CA ARG A 15 -4.70 -0.16 -11.53
C ARG A 15 -4.04 0.37 -10.25
N PRO A 16 -2.74 0.13 -10.04
CA PRO A 16 -2.03 0.60 -8.86
C PRO A 16 -1.99 2.14 -8.76
N ASP A 17 -2.02 2.84 -9.90
CA ASP A 17 -2.12 4.30 -10.01
C ASP A 17 -3.33 4.85 -9.25
N ARG A 18 -4.49 4.23 -9.42
CA ARG A 18 -5.72 4.63 -8.73
C ARG A 18 -5.68 4.34 -7.24
N ASN A 19 -5.04 3.24 -6.84
CA ASN A 19 -4.84 2.94 -5.42
C ASN A 19 -3.95 4.00 -4.77
N MET A 20 -2.88 4.41 -5.43
CA MET A 20 -1.99 5.45 -4.90
C MET A 20 -2.64 6.82 -4.86
N ALA A 21 -3.42 7.17 -5.87
CA ALA A 21 -4.19 8.41 -5.87
C ALA A 21 -5.14 8.51 -4.66
N ARG A 22 -5.84 7.41 -4.34
CA ARG A 22 -6.69 7.35 -3.13
C ARG A 22 -5.88 7.45 -1.84
N MET A 23 -4.74 6.79 -1.76
CA MET A 23 -3.87 6.82 -0.58
C MET A 23 -3.31 8.22 -0.33
N LEU A 24 -2.88 8.92 -1.38
CA LEU A 24 -2.44 10.31 -1.31
C LEU A 24 -3.57 11.25 -0.87
N ASN A 25 -4.77 11.05 -1.39
CA ASN A 25 -5.94 11.83 -0.97
C ASN A 25 -6.28 11.58 0.52
N THR A 26 -6.19 10.34 0.97
CA THR A 26 -6.37 9.97 2.37
C THR A 26 -5.32 10.65 3.26
N SER A 27 -4.04 10.64 2.84
CA SER A 27 -2.96 11.30 3.58
C SER A 27 -3.22 12.81 3.75
N LYS A 28 -3.64 13.48 2.68
CA LYS A 28 -4.03 14.90 2.72
C LYS A 28 -5.18 15.16 3.69
N ARG A 29 -6.23 14.34 3.63
CA ARG A 29 -7.41 14.48 4.52
C ARG A 29 -7.09 14.20 5.97
N ALA A 30 -6.17 13.30 6.25
CA ALA A 30 -5.71 12.99 7.61
C ALA A 30 -4.60 13.94 8.10
N SER A 31 -4.27 14.99 7.33
CA SER A 31 -3.16 15.90 7.63
C SER A 31 -1.81 15.19 7.82
N LEU A 32 -1.63 14.07 7.15
CA LEU A 32 -0.36 13.35 7.10
C LEU A 32 0.48 13.89 5.94
N PRO A 33 1.81 13.84 6.03
CA PRO A 33 2.68 14.22 4.93
C PRO A 33 2.38 13.42 3.67
N THR A 34 2.52 14.08 2.52
CA THR A 34 2.39 13.41 1.22
C THR A 34 3.67 12.70 0.85
N PHE A 35 3.58 11.71 0.00
CA PHE A 35 4.69 10.90 -0.49
C PHE A 35 4.62 10.76 -2.01
N ASP A 36 5.71 10.31 -2.63
CA ASP A 36 5.75 10.00 -4.05
C ASP A 36 5.04 8.66 -4.33
N GLY A 37 3.87 8.73 -4.96
CA GLY A 37 3.07 7.55 -5.27
C GLY A 37 3.70 6.64 -6.32
N GLU A 38 4.48 7.18 -7.27
CA GLU A 38 5.17 6.38 -8.28
C GLU A 38 6.31 5.56 -7.67
N GLU A 39 7.10 6.18 -6.79
CA GLU A 39 8.14 5.47 -6.05
C GLU A 39 7.55 4.39 -5.13
N MET A 40 6.41 4.66 -4.50
CA MET A 40 5.72 3.64 -3.71
C MET A 40 5.28 2.46 -4.57
N ILE A 41 4.77 2.69 -5.77
CA ILE A 41 4.41 1.62 -6.71
C ILE A 41 5.64 0.79 -7.09
N LYS A 42 6.78 1.43 -7.34
CA LYS A 42 8.05 0.73 -7.64
C LYS A 42 8.48 -0.15 -6.46
N CYS A 43 8.40 0.35 -5.25
CA CYS A 43 8.72 -0.43 -4.03
C CYS A 43 7.78 -1.64 -3.90
N ILE A 44 6.48 -1.47 -4.10
CA ILE A 44 5.49 -2.56 -4.05
C ILE A 44 5.79 -3.60 -5.14
N LYS A 45 6.06 -3.17 -6.37
CA LYS A 45 6.44 -4.08 -7.46
C LYS A 45 7.69 -4.89 -7.12
N ARG A 46 8.71 -4.24 -6.55
CA ARG A 46 9.94 -4.91 -6.16
C ARG A 46 9.70 -5.95 -5.08
N LEU A 47 8.90 -5.60 -4.08
CA LEU A 47 8.55 -6.51 -2.99
C LEU A 47 7.77 -7.73 -3.49
N ILE A 48 6.81 -7.54 -4.39
CA ILE A 48 6.05 -8.63 -5.03
C ILE A 48 6.98 -9.55 -5.83
N GLN A 49 8.01 -9.02 -6.48
CA GLN A 49 9.00 -9.83 -7.21
C GLN A 49 9.85 -10.70 -6.28
N ILE A 50 10.20 -10.17 -5.10
CA ILE A 50 10.95 -10.91 -4.09
C ILE A 50 10.07 -12.03 -3.51
N ASP A 51 8.83 -11.71 -3.18
CA ASP A 51 7.87 -12.61 -2.54
C ASP A 51 6.94 -13.31 -3.55
N LYS A 52 7.40 -13.49 -4.79
CA LYS A 52 6.60 -14.08 -5.87
C LYS A 52 5.99 -15.44 -5.54
N ASP A 53 6.67 -16.22 -4.69
CA ASP A 53 6.24 -17.57 -4.32
C ASP A 53 4.98 -17.57 -3.42
N TRP A 54 4.69 -16.42 -2.78
CA TRP A 54 3.47 -16.25 -2.01
C TRP A 54 2.23 -15.97 -2.86
N ILE A 55 2.42 -15.68 -4.15
CA ILE A 55 1.30 -15.41 -5.06
C ILE A 55 0.77 -16.74 -5.58
N PRO A 56 -0.53 -17.03 -5.37
CA PRO A 56 -1.10 -18.31 -5.77
C PRO A 56 -0.97 -18.57 -7.28
N ASN A 57 -0.69 -19.82 -7.63
CA ASN A 57 -0.70 -20.31 -9.02
C ASN A 57 -2.13 -20.64 -9.47
N SER A 58 -3.04 -19.70 -9.34
CA SER A 58 -4.45 -19.89 -9.66
C SER A 58 -5.03 -18.62 -10.24
N THR A 59 -5.83 -18.74 -11.28
CA THR A 59 -6.55 -17.62 -11.89
C THR A 59 -7.69 -17.10 -11.03
N SER A 60 -8.15 -17.90 -10.06
CA SER A 60 -9.23 -17.53 -9.14
C SER A 60 -8.76 -16.91 -7.82
N SER A 61 -7.46 -16.98 -7.54
CA SER A 61 -6.87 -16.49 -6.29
C SER A 61 -5.92 -15.33 -6.53
N SER A 62 -5.76 -14.48 -5.54
CA SER A 62 -4.87 -13.32 -5.62
C SER A 62 -4.18 -13.06 -4.29
N LEU A 63 -3.03 -12.41 -4.35
CA LEU A 63 -2.39 -11.85 -3.17
C LEU A 63 -2.99 -10.48 -2.89
N TYR A 64 -3.55 -10.30 -1.69
CA TYR A 64 -4.03 -9.02 -1.23
C TYR A 64 -2.90 -8.21 -0.60
N ILE A 65 -2.70 -6.98 -1.09
CA ILE A 65 -1.65 -6.07 -0.62
C ILE A 65 -2.33 -4.86 0.02
N ARG A 66 -1.99 -4.61 1.28
CA ARG A 66 -2.52 -3.49 2.05
C ARG A 66 -1.37 -2.60 2.53
N PRO A 67 -0.96 -1.59 1.76
CA PRO A 67 -0.10 -0.56 2.30
C PRO A 67 -0.88 0.25 3.34
N THR A 68 -0.25 0.54 4.46
CA THR A 68 -0.81 1.36 5.54
C THR A 68 0.08 2.55 5.78
N LEU A 69 -0.54 3.69 6.00
CA LEU A 69 0.12 4.93 6.37
C LEU A 69 -0.22 5.24 7.81
N ILE A 70 0.80 5.35 8.67
CA ILE A 70 0.63 5.52 10.10
C ILE A 70 1.35 6.80 10.51
N GLY A 71 0.62 7.69 11.21
CA GLY A 71 1.26 8.78 11.93
C GLY A 71 1.92 8.24 13.20
N THR A 72 3.19 8.54 13.39
CA THR A 72 4.00 8.05 14.51
C THR A 72 4.24 9.10 15.58
N ASP A 73 3.55 10.24 15.50
CA ASP A 73 3.66 11.28 16.51
C ASP A 73 3.01 10.83 17.83
N VAL A 74 3.77 10.95 18.91
CA VAL A 74 3.41 10.42 20.24
C VAL A 74 2.49 11.36 21.01
N SER A 75 2.33 12.62 20.60
CA SER A 75 1.51 13.56 21.35
C SER A 75 0.38 14.17 20.53
N SER A 76 -0.81 13.63 20.76
CA SER A 76 -2.07 14.20 20.25
C SER A 76 -2.36 15.63 20.72
N ILE A 77 -1.61 16.15 21.69
CA ILE A 77 -1.76 17.51 22.23
C ILE A 77 -1.17 18.56 21.27
N PHE A 78 -0.18 18.21 20.45
CA PHE A 78 0.47 19.12 19.50
C PHE A 78 -0.29 19.35 18.20
N LEU A 79 -1.35 18.61 17.94
CA LEU A 79 -2.20 18.79 16.75
C LEU A 79 -2.91 20.15 16.70
N PHE A 80 -2.94 20.88 17.80
CA PHE A 80 -3.59 22.20 17.89
C PHE A 80 -2.63 23.40 17.83
N LEU A 81 -1.32 23.18 17.70
CA LEU A 81 -0.33 24.25 17.61
C LEU A 81 0.24 24.32 16.20
N PRO A 82 -0.09 25.34 15.40
CA PRO A 82 0.31 25.42 14.00
C PRO A 82 1.82 25.67 13.76
N GLU A 83 2.60 25.90 14.80
CA GLU A 83 4.02 26.27 14.67
C GLU A 83 5.01 25.11 14.75
N PHE A 84 4.54 23.87 14.96
CA PHE A 84 5.42 22.70 15.13
C PHE A 84 5.33 21.66 14.03
N TYR A 85 4.94 22.05 12.81
CA TYR A 85 4.81 21.14 11.67
C TYR A 85 6.15 20.85 10.98
N ASP A 86 7.08 20.26 11.70
CA ASP A 86 8.20 19.56 11.05
C ASP A 86 7.92 18.03 11.07
N LEU A 87 6.81 17.68 10.44
CA LEU A 87 6.27 16.31 10.36
C LEU A 87 7.04 15.39 9.40
N ASN A 88 8.16 15.87 8.84
CA ASN A 88 8.92 15.11 7.84
C ASN A 88 9.64 13.87 8.39
N ASN A 89 9.63 13.67 9.72
CA ASN A 89 10.37 12.58 10.36
C ASN A 89 9.51 11.42 10.89
N PHE A 90 8.19 11.45 10.72
CA PHE A 90 7.31 10.52 11.45
C PHE A 90 6.31 9.75 10.57
N ILE A 91 6.68 9.38 9.36
CA ILE A 91 5.87 8.46 8.56
C ILE A 91 6.52 7.08 8.55
N SER A 92 5.81 6.10 9.07
CA SER A 92 6.14 4.70 8.90
C SER A 92 5.19 4.07 7.90
N PHE A 93 5.75 3.50 6.83
CA PHE A 93 4.99 2.66 5.91
C PHE A 93 5.06 1.22 6.36
N HIS A 94 3.92 0.66 6.73
CA HIS A 94 3.80 -0.76 7.00
C HIS A 94 3.08 -1.45 5.86
N LEU A 95 3.75 -2.45 5.30
CA LEU A 95 3.14 -3.31 4.30
C LEU A 95 2.68 -4.59 4.99
N CYS A 96 1.37 -4.76 5.09
CA CYS A 96 0.78 -5.97 5.64
C CYS A 96 0.32 -6.88 4.50
N TYR A 97 0.88 -8.09 4.44
CA TYR A 97 0.44 -9.12 3.51
C TYR A 97 -0.65 -9.97 4.15
N LEU A 98 -1.82 -9.94 3.58
CA LEU A 98 -2.86 -10.88 3.92
C LEU A 98 -3.12 -11.76 2.70
N ARG A 99 -2.77 -13.04 2.79
CA ARG A 99 -3.15 -14.04 1.80
C ARG A 99 -4.63 -14.36 1.99
N ILE A 100 -5.48 -13.83 1.14
CA ILE A 100 -6.87 -14.26 1.07
C ILE A 100 -7.03 -15.05 -0.24
N ALA A 101 -7.13 -16.36 -0.11
CA ALA A 101 -7.68 -17.18 -1.18
C ALA A 101 -9.21 -17.02 -1.12
N PHE A 102 -9.79 -16.32 -2.09
CA PHE A 102 -11.24 -16.39 -2.29
C PHE A 102 -11.51 -17.55 -3.23
N PRO A 103 -12.30 -18.56 -2.83
CA PRO A 103 -12.91 -19.44 -3.80
C PRO A 103 -13.77 -18.56 -4.71
N GLY A 104 -13.59 -18.70 -6.01
CA GLY A 104 -14.23 -17.84 -6.99
C GLY A 104 -15.72 -17.76 -6.78
N SER A 105 -16.22 -16.57 -6.49
CA SER A 105 -17.59 -16.23 -6.77
C SER A 105 -17.70 -16.02 -8.28
N ARG A 106 -18.30 -16.98 -8.94
CA ARG A 106 -18.79 -16.79 -10.30
C ARG A 106 -19.88 -15.72 -10.32
#